data_e4d2a2a6b122607d15cc94dc86bdea06
#
_entry.id   e4d2a2a6b122607d15cc94dc86bdea06
#
_cell.length_a   1.000
_cell.length_b   1.000
_cell.length_c   1.000
_cell.angle_alpha   90.00
_cell.angle_beta   90.00
_cell.angle_gamma   90.00
#
_symmetry.space_group_name_H-M   'P 1'
#
loop_
_entity.id
_entity.type
_entity.pdbx_description
1 polymer ?
#
loop_
_entity_poly.entity_id
_entity_poly.type
_entity_poly.pdbx_seq_one_letter_code
_entity_poly.pdbx_strand_id
1 'polypeptide(L)'
;MINKLQLDDFELSYITEGEGRDVLFLHGFPSNMYFWNDIKNELKDKLRVTVVEQRGYPLSSIEDSMVRDFNIENLSLDIENLVNKL
;
A
#
# COMPACT_ATOMS: atom_id res chain seq x y z
N MET A 1 8.59 10.01 0.17
CA MET A 1 8.65 9.70 -1.28
C MET A 1 7.79 8.49 -1.60
N ILE A 2 6.97 8.59 -2.62
CA ILE A 2 6.12 7.48 -3.06
C ILE A 2 6.93 6.49 -3.89
N ASN A 3 6.90 5.23 -3.49
CA ASN A 3 7.50 4.14 -4.23
C ASN A 3 6.43 3.40 -5.02
N LYS A 4 6.83 2.73 -6.08
CA LYS A 4 5.94 1.97 -6.94
C LYS A 4 6.40 0.53 -7.04
N LEU A 5 5.47 -0.40 -6.88
CA LEU A 5 5.71 -1.82 -7.16
C LEU A 5 4.93 -2.20 -8.41
N GLN A 6 5.63 -2.58 -9.46
CA GLN A 6 4.98 -3.00 -10.70
C GLN A 6 4.38 -4.39 -10.51
N LEU A 7 3.09 -4.48 -10.70
CA LEU A 7 2.35 -5.73 -10.75
C LEU A 7 1.94 -5.98 -12.21
N ASP A 8 1.22 -7.06 -12.47
CA ASP A 8 0.94 -7.46 -13.86
C ASP A 8 0.24 -6.38 -14.68
N ASP A 9 -0.68 -5.65 -14.07
CA ASP A 9 -1.58 -4.75 -14.79
C ASP A 9 -1.64 -3.33 -14.21
N PHE A 10 -0.89 -3.05 -13.13
CA PHE A 10 -0.87 -1.72 -12.53
C PHE A 10 0.33 -1.56 -11.61
N GLU A 11 0.53 -0.35 -11.10
CA GLU A 11 1.58 -0.06 -10.12
C GLU A 11 0.95 0.17 -8.75
N LEU A 12 1.43 -0.55 -7.75
CA LEU A 12 1.00 -0.38 -6.37
C LEU A 12 1.86 0.70 -5.71
N SER A 13 1.22 1.75 -5.21
CA SER A 13 1.94 2.87 -4.57
C SER A 13 2.09 2.62 -3.08
N TYR A 14 3.26 2.92 -2.55
CA TYR A 14 3.51 2.77 -1.11
C TYR A 14 4.61 3.73 -0.64
N ILE A 15 4.64 3.95 0.67
CA ILE A 15 5.67 4.76 1.32
C ILE A 15 6.23 3.96 2.49
N THR A 16 7.56 3.85 2.56
CA THR A 16 8.24 3.22 3.69
C THR A 16 9.14 4.25 4.35
N GLU A 17 8.98 4.43 5.66
CA GLU A 17 9.80 5.35 6.43
C GLU A 17 10.16 4.75 7.78
N GLY A 18 11.32 5.16 8.30
CA GLY A 18 11.75 4.77 9.63
C GLY A 18 12.65 3.57 9.66
N GLU A 19 13.06 3.18 10.86
CA GLU A 19 13.95 2.05 11.11
C GLU A 19 13.43 1.27 12.31
N GLY A 20 13.64 -0.04 12.28
CA GLY A 20 13.22 -0.92 13.34
C GLY A 20 12.37 -2.06 12.80
N ARG A 21 11.47 -2.56 13.66
CA ARG A 21 10.57 -3.63 13.26
C ARG A 21 9.58 -3.15 12.20
N ASP A 22 9.34 -3.99 11.22
CA ASP A 22 8.42 -3.65 10.13
C ASP A 22 6.96 -3.69 10.58
N VAL A 23 6.22 -2.65 10.19
CA VAL A 23 4.77 -2.55 10.38
C VAL A 23 4.15 -2.06 9.08
N LEU A 24 3.11 -2.74 8.63
CA LEU A 24 2.39 -2.39 7.41
C LEU A 24 0.97 -1.93 7.77
N PHE A 25 0.60 -0.75 7.32
CA PHE A 25 -0.74 -0.22 7.52
C PHE A 25 -1.55 -0.25 6.23
N LEU A 26 -2.76 -0.77 6.31
CA LEU A 26 -3.71 -0.82 5.20
C LEU A 26 -4.89 0.11 5.50
N HIS A 27 -5.24 0.96 4.52
CA HIS A 27 -6.37 1.87 4.69
C HIS A 27 -7.69 1.16 4.40
N GLY A 28 -8.79 1.73 4.93
CA GLY A 28 -10.14 1.24 4.64
C GLY A 28 -10.77 1.99 3.48
N PHE A 29 -12.02 1.69 3.19
CA PHE A 29 -12.83 2.36 2.19
C PHE A 29 -13.81 3.32 2.87
N PRO A 30 -14.05 4.52 2.35
CA PRO A 30 -13.29 5.22 1.30
C PRO A 30 -12.13 5.99 1.93
N SER A 31 -10.91 5.67 1.54
CA SER A 31 -9.74 6.32 2.13
C SER A 31 -8.56 6.23 1.16
N ASN A 32 -7.34 6.44 1.66
CA ASN A 32 -6.11 6.31 0.91
C ASN A 32 -4.95 6.11 1.88
N MET A 33 -3.74 5.92 1.35
CA MET A 33 -2.58 5.65 2.21
C MET A 33 -2.25 6.81 3.15
N TYR A 34 -2.63 8.03 2.82
CA TYR A 34 -2.36 9.20 3.67
C TYR A 34 -3.18 9.24 4.95
N PHE A 35 -4.20 8.39 5.05
CA PHE A 35 -4.96 8.22 6.28
C PHE A 35 -4.05 7.93 7.48
N TRP A 36 -2.93 7.23 7.23
CA TRP A 36 -2.00 6.83 8.27
C TRP A 36 -0.86 7.82 8.49
N ASN A 37 -0.89 8.97 7.82
CA ASN A 37 0.26 9.87 7.80
C ASN A 37 0.69 10.33 9.19
N ASP A 38 -0.26 10.71 10.04
CA ASP A 38 0.05 11.19 11.39
C ASP A 38 0.64 10.07 12.24
N ILE A 39 0.05 8.88 12.16
CA ILE A 39 0.53 7.71 12.91
C ILE A 39 1.91 7.30 12.42
N LYS A 40 2.12 7.29 11.11
CA LYS A 40 3.43 7.00 10.53
C LYS A 40 4.50 7.95 11.08
N ASN A 41 4.19 9.24 11.11
CA ASN A 41 5.14 10.24 11.59
C ASN A 41 5.46 10.07 13.08
N GLU A 42 4.49 9.61 13.87
CA GLU A 42 4.72 9.32 15.29
C GLU A 42 5.58 8.08 15.52
N LEU A 43 5.47 7.09 14.65
CA LEU A 43 6.10 5.78 14.87
C LEU A 43 7.43 5.58 14.16
N LYS A 44 7.75 6.38 13.16
CA LYS A 44 8.92 6.13 12.31
C LYS A 44 10.25 6.20 13.04
N ASP A 45 10.30 6.80 14.24
CA ASP A 45 11.53 6.84 15.03
C ASP A 45 11.83 5.50 15.70
N LYS A 46 10.85 4.62 15.82
CA LYS A 46 10.97 3.33 16.51
C LYS A 46 10.66 2.14 15.63
N LEU A 47 9.92 2.37 14.54
CA LEU A 47 9.45 1.31 13.66
C LEU A 47 9.72 1.69 12.22
N ARG A 48 9.87 0.67 11.39
CA ARG A 48 9.90 0.87 9.93
C ARG A 48 8.47 0.71 9.45
N VAL A 49 7.86 1.84 9.09
CA VAL A 49 6.43 1.89 8.77
C VAL A 49 6.24 1.94 7.26
N THR A 50 5.43 1.03 6.73
CA THR A 50 5.02 1.05 5.33
C THR A 50 3.53 1.30 5.27
N VAL A 51 3.12 2.29 4.48
CA VAL A 51 1.71 2.54 4.16
C VAL A 51 1.53 2.30 2.68
N VAL A 52 0.44 1.65 2.31
CA VAL A 52 0.17 1.27 0.92
C VAL A 52 -1.19 1.78 0.49
N GLU A 53 -1.29 2.23 -0.76
CA GLU A 53 -2.58 2.53 -1.37
C GLU A 53 -3.02 1.30 -2.15
N GLN A 54 -4.15 0.71 -1.74
CA GLN A 54 -4.60 -0.56 -2.29
C GLN A 54 -5.07 -0.42 -3.74
N ARG A 55 -5.13 -1.58 -4.44
CA ARG A 55 -5.54 -1.59 -5.85
C ARG A 55 -6.90 -0.90 -6.03
N GLY A 56 -7.05 -0.17 -7.11
CA GLY A 56 -8.30 0.53 -7.43
C GLY A 56 -8.44 1.91 -6.82
N TYR A 57 -7.55 2.31 -5.91
CA TYR A 57 -7.54 3.67 -5.36
C TYR A 57 -6.65 4.57 -6.20
N PRO A 58 -6.82 5.92 -6.12
CA PRO A 58 -6.22 6.84 -7.11
C PRO A 58 -4.73 6.66 -7.40
N LEU A 59 -3.91 6.43 -6.38
CA LEU A 59 -2.46 6.29 -6.57
C LEU A 59 -2.04 4.88 -7.01
N SER A 60 -2.97 3.93 -6.96
CA SER A 60 -2.77 2.55 -7.40
C SER A 60 -3.91 2.16 -8.34
N SER A 61 -4.34 3.11 -9.17
CA SER A 61 -5.48 2.90 -10.06
C SER A 61 -5.17 1.89 -11.15
N ILE A 62 -6.21 1.19 -11.58
CA ILE A 62 -6.17 0.21 -12.65
C ILE A 62 -7.20 0.63 -13.71
N GLU A 63 -7.10 0.06 -14.89
CA GLU A 63 -8.07 0.33 -15.95
C GLU A 63 -9.46 -0.18 -15.58
N ASP A 64 -10.50 0.48 -16.09
CA ASP A 64 -11.89 0.13 -15.79
C ASP A 64 -12.18 -1.36 -16.01
N SER A 65 -11.58 -1.93 -17.04
CA SER A 65 -11.78 -3.35 -17.35
C SER A 65 -11.29 -4.27 -16.23
N MET A 66 -10.44 -3.76 -15.34
CA MET A 66 -9.86 -4.52 -14.23
C MET A 66 -10.63 -4.36 -12.92
N VAL A 67 -11.62 -3.50 -12.86
CA VAL A 67 -12.38 -3.24 -11.63
C VAL A 67 -13.02 -4.52 -11.10
N ARG A 68 -13.47 -5.41 -11.98
CA ARG A 68 -14.06 -6.68 -11.58
C ARG A 68 -13.08 -7.62 -10.86
N ASP A 69 -11.78 -7.35 -10.97
CA ASP A 69 -10.74 -8.13 -10.28
C ASP A 69 -10.46 -7.59 -8.87
N PHE A 70 -11.26 -6.64 -8.44
CA PHE A 70 -11.16 -6.04 -7.12
C PHE A 70 -11.87 -6.93 -6.10
N ASN A 71 -11.16 -7.94 -5.59
CA ASN A 71 -11.68 -8.89 -4.61
C ASN A 71 -10.62 -9.16 -3.56
N ILE A 72 -11.01 -9.85 -2.49
CA ILE A 72 -10.13 -10.06 -1.34
C ILE A 72 -8.90 -10.91 -1.70
N GLU A 73 -9.06 -11.85 -2.60
CA GLU A 73 -7.95 -12.70 -3.04
C GLU A 73 -6.87 -11.87 -3.73
N ASN A 74 -7.26 -10.99 -4.65
CA ASN A 74 -6.33 -10.14 -5.36
C ASN A 74 -5.71 -9.07 -4.45
N LEU A 75 -6.49 -8.50 -3.54
CA LEU A 75 -5.97 -7.57 -2.54
C LEU A 75 -4.91 -8.26 -1.67
N SER A 76 -5.17 -9.49 -1.26
CA SER A 76 -4.22 -10.27 -0.46
C SER A 76 -2.94 -10.57 -1.21
N LEU A 77 -3.04 -10.93 -2.50
CA LEU A 77 -1.88 -11.19 -3.33
C LEU A 77 -1.03 -9.93 -3.53
N ASP A 78 -1.67 -8.78 -3.70
CA ASP A 78 -0.96 -7.52 -3.83
C ASP A 78 -0.10 -7.26 -2.59
N ILE A 79 -0.66 -7.47 -1.41
CA ILE A 79 0.05 -7.26 -0.16
C ILE A 79 1.18 -8.28 0.03
N GLU A 80 0.94 -9.53 -0.34
CA GLU A 80 1.97 -10.56 -0.29
C GLU A 80 3.16 -10.18 -1.19
N ASN A 81 2.88 -9.71 -2.40
CA ASN A 81 3.92 -9.27 -3.32
C ASN A 81 4.70 -8.07 -2.76
N LEU A 82 4.00 -7.14 -2.11
CA LEU A 82 4.66 -6.00 -1.49
C LEU A 82 5.57 -6.43 -0.34
N VAL A 83 5.08 -7.29 0.54
CA VAL A 83 5.86 -7.79 1.68
C VAL A 83 7.11 -8.50 1.21
N ASN A 84 7.01 -9.29 0.15
CA ASN A 84 8.16 -10.01 -0.41
C ASN A 84 9.19 -9.07 -1.02
N LYS A 85 8.76 -7.91 -1.52
CA LYS A 85 9.70 -6.90 -2.03
C LYS A 85 10.42 -6.17 -0.90
N LEU A 86 9.73 -5.94 0.19
CA LEU A 86 10.32 -5.25 1.34
C LEU A 86 11.28 -6.17 2.08
#